data_66be5210ff6a7f4f647e965868bdfd2a
#
_entry.id   66be5210ff6a7f4f647e965868bdfd2a
#
_cell.length_a   1.000
_cell.length_b   1.000
_cell.length_c   1.000
_cell.angle_alpha   90.00
_cell.angle_beta   90.00
_cell.angle_gamma   90.00
#
_symmetry.space_group_name_H-M   'P 1'
#
loop_
_entity.id
_entity.type
_entity.pdbx_description
1 polymer ?
#
loop_
_entity_poly.entity_id
_entity_poly.type
_entity_poly.pdbx_seq_one_letter_code
_entity_poly.pdbx_strand_id
1 'polypeptide(L)'
;MNKSTLPDQFPERYRPLARLLLQAGEENRVYEGNSLEIITSGLRKRELLLEDIRRAKSFIHMEYYRFGNDRAGREVRDLLLQKAAEGVEVRLLNNNLSYWLSIPSKYYRDMTRKGVEVIPFTHIRHGLGTWLYRINHQLHRKVVVIDGQVAYTGGMNLNDNYFYKWRDTHLRITGPIVEGLNASFMQSWKDSGGRFCYPPEHYAPVPVAQEAPLRDKLMQLVSDSPEKPSSAMLEVYQWILDHARDYVYIQTPYFVPPQSLLDSLAGAVKRGVDVRLMLPHKVDTPFMGTTNRAYYQDCLKAGVRILERGGEFIHSKTLVADDEVSVVGASNLDWRSFFLNYEINTLIYDRETTVNGKEIFLSDTMQTQEVKNGSWCRFMRLFYRML
;
A
#
# COMPACT_ATOMS: atom_id res chain seq x y z
N MET A 1 25.98 -1.03 -10.24
CA MET A 1 25.64 -2.43 -9.89
C MET A 1 24.70 -2.98 -10.96
N ASN A 2 24.89 -4.22 -11.36
CA ASN A 2 24.02 -4.85 -12.37
C ASN A 2 22.61 -4.99 -11.78
N LYS A 3 21.61 -4.33 -12.36
CA LYS A 3 20.24 -4.17 -11.82
C LYS A 3 19.45 -5.48 -11.64
N SER A 4 20.04 -6.61 -12.01
CA SER A 4 19.39 -7.94 -12.02
C SER A 4 19.95 -8.96 -11.02
N THR A 5 20.97 -8.59 -10.23
CA THR A 5 21.58 -9.50 -9.27
C THR A 5 21.01 -9.28 -7.87
N LEU A 6 20.54 -10.37 -7.25
CA LEU A 6 20.15 -10.35 -5.84
C LEU A 6 21.39 -10.31 -4.96
N PRO A 7 21.34 -9.63 -3.79
CA PRO A 7 22.40 -9.63 -2.81
C PRO A 7 22.79 -11.04 -2.37
N ASP A 8 24.06 -11.25 -2.00
CA ASP A 8 24.54 -12.56 -1.53
C ASP A 8 23.81 -13.02 -0.27
N GLN A 9 23.52 -12.09 0.64
CA GLN A 9 22.78 -12.31 1.88
C GLN A 9 21.25 -12.44 1.73
N PHE A 10 20.74 -12.40 0.47
CA PHE A 10 19.30 -12.54 0.23
C PHE A 10 18.81 -13.93 0.69
N PRO A 11 17.68 -14.03 1.44
CA PRO A 11 17.17 -15.30 1.93
C PRO A 11 16.94 -16.29 0.78
N GLU A 12 17.61 -17.44 0.84
CA GLU A 12 17.64 -18.41 -0.26
C GLU A 12 16.23 -18.86 -0.68
N ARG A 13 15.36 -19.06 0.30
CA ARG A 13 13.96 -19.45 0.10
C ARG A 13 13.19 -18.49 -0.79
N TYR A 14 13.44 -17.18 -0.69
CA TYR A 14 12.72 -16.15 -1.43
C TYR A 14 13.42 -15.69 -2.70
N ARG A 15 14.62 -16.22 -3.04
CA ARG A 15 15.34 -15.88 -4.28
C ARG A 15 14.51 -16.13 -5.55
N PRO A 16 13.76 -17.26 -5.68
CA PRO A 16 12.93 -17.47 -6.86
C PRO A 16 11.82 -16.42 -6.98
N LEU A 17 11.13 -16.08 -5.88
CA LEU A 17 10.12 -15.02 -5.86
C LEU A 17 10.71 -13.67 -6.27
N ALA A 18 11.84 -13.28 -5.66
CA ALA A 18 12.47 -12.01 -5.96
C ALA A 18 12.89 -11.90 -7.43
N ARG A 19 13.41 -12.99 -8.03
CA ARG A 19 13.75 -13.03 -9.46
C ARG A 19 12.51 -12.92 -10.36
N LEU A 20 11.44 -13.62 -10.01
CA LEU A 20 10.16 -13.54 -10.73
C LEU A 20 9.63 -12.11 -10.73
N LEU A 21 9.66 -11.42 -9.59
CA LEU A 21 9.23 -10.03 -9.48
C LEU A 21 10.13 -9.08 -10.28
N LEU A 22 11.45 -9.28 -10.29
CA LEU A 22 12.37 -8.51 -11.12
C LEU A 22 12.09 -8.68 -12.62
N GLN A 23 11.68 -9.86 -13.05
CA GLN A 23 11.27 -10.13 -14.44
C GLN A 23 9.93 -9.49 -14.79
N ALA A 24 9.02 -9.35 -13.82
CA ALA A 24 7.73 -8.72 -14.01
C ALA A 24 7.79 -7.19 -14.20
N GLY A 25 8.90 -6.55 -13.82
CA GLY A 25 9.12 -5.12 -14.05
C GLY A 25 10.33 -4.57 -13.30
N GLU A 26 11.01 -3.62 -13.93
CA GLU A 26 12.18 -2.95 -13.33
C GLU A 26 11.86 -2.19 -12.04
N GLU A 27 10.62 -1.80 -11.83
CA GLU A 27 10.13 -1.13 -10.63
C GLU A 27 10.10 -2.06 -9.39
N ASN A 28 10.09 -3.39 -9.61
CA ASN A 28 10.07 -4.39 -8.53
C ASN A 28 11.48 -4.73 -8.02
N ARG A 29 12.32 -3.72 -7.86
CA ARG A 29 13.70 -3.91 -7.42
C ARG A 29 13.83 -4.28 -5.95
N VAL A 30 14.95 -4.93 -5.64
CA VAL A 30 15.43 -5.17 -4.28
C VAL A 30 16.38 -4.05 -3.86
N TYR A 31 16.22 -3.58 -2.64
CA TYR A 31 17.00 -2.51 -2.04
C TYR A 31 17.56 -2.96 -0.70
N GLU A 32 18.88 -2.82 -0.52
CA GLU A 32 19.58 -3.07 0.73
C GLU A 32 19.83 -1.77 1.48
N GLY A 33 20.11 -1.86 2.77
CA GLY A 33 20.51 -0.71 3.55
C GLY A 33 19.36 0.26 3.86
N ASN A 34 18.17 -0.27 4.08
CA ASN A 34 17.01 0.54 4.48
C ASN A 34 16.78 0.49 5.99
N SER A 35 16.06 1.49 6.50
CA SER A 35 15.47 1.48 7.83
C SER A 35 14.00 1.76 7.72
N LEU A 36 13.19 1.22 8.61
CA LEU A 36 11.76 1.45 8.62
C LEU A 36 11.17 1.54 10.03
N GLU A 37 10.05 2.25 10.14
CA GLU A 37 9.15 2.24 11.29
C GLU A 37 7.78 1.74 10.82
N ILE A 38 7.24 0.70 11.47
CA ILE A 38 5.86 0.24 11.25
C ILE A 38 4.93 1.14 12.06
N ILE A 39 4.07 1.88 11.39
CA ILE A 39 3.12 2.79 12.00
C ILE A 39 1.75 2.15 11.99
N THR A 40 1.19 1.92 13.17
CA THR A 40 -0.16 1.35 13.35
C THR A 40 -1.18 2.36 13.86
N SER A 41 -0.73 3.53 14.28
CA SER A 41 -1.54 4.63 14.78
C SER A 41 -1.58 5.80 13.78
N GLY A 42 -2.77 6.27 13.45
CA GLY A 42 -2.94 7.45 12.61
C GLY A 42 -2.37 8.73 13.25
N LEU A 43 -2.44 8.84 14.58
CA LEU A 43 -1.83 9.97 15.31
C LEU A 43 -0.30 9.94 15.18
N ARG A 44 0.32 8.75 15.28
CA ARG A 44 1.76 8.63 15.07
C ARG A 44 2.17 8.98 13.64
N LYS A 45 1.41 8.51 12.64
CA LYS A 45 1.64 8.92 11.25
C LYS A 45 1.55 10.43 11.08
N ARG A 46 0.51 11.05 11.65
CA ARG A 46 0.31 12.51 11.59
C ARG A 46 1.51 13.27 12.18
N GLU A 47 1.96 12.89 13.36
CA GLU A 47 3.11 13.49 14.05
C GLU A 47 4.36 13.44 13.17
N LEU A 48 4.77 12.26 12.75
CA LEU A 48 5.95 12.02 11.93
C LEU A 48 5.87 12.75 10.59
N LEU A 49 4.72 12.63 9.88
CA LEU A 49 4.54 13.26 8.58
C LEU A 49 4.65 14.78 8.65
N LEU A 50 4.02 15.41 9.64
CA LEU A 50 4.09 16.86 9.82
C LEU A 50 5.52 17.31 10.18
N GLU A 51 6.23 16.53 10.98
CA GLU A 51 7.63 16.82 11.33
C GLU A 51 8.53 16.74 10.10
N ASP A 52 8.43 15.66 9.32
CA ASP A 52 9.24 15.49 8.11
C ASP A 52 8.91 16.55 7.04
N ILE A 53 7.63 16.94 6.87
CA ILE A 53 7.24 18.03 5.97
C ILE A 53 7.87 19.36 6.43
N ARG A 54 7.87 19.69 7.74
CA ARG A 54 8.52 20.91 8.25
C ARG A 54 10.01 20.96 7.94
N ARG A 55 10.69 19.82 7.94
CA ARG A 55 12.11 19.68 7.66
C ARG A 55 12.47 19.72 6.17
N ALA A 56 11.48 19.57 5.28
CA ALA A 56 11.68 19.55 3.84
C ALA A 56 12.42 20.81 3.35
N LYS A 57 13.38 20.63 2.45
CA LYS A 57 14.24 21.71 1.92
C LYS A 57 14.20 21.83 0.39
N SER A 58 13.94 20.73 -0.32
CA SER A 58 14.04 20.66 -1.78
C SER A 58 12.70 20.35 -2.41
N PHE A 59 12.13 19.18 -2.11
CA PHE A 59 10.88 18.78 -2.72
C PHE A 59 10.03 17.86 -1.81
N ILE A 60 8.72 17.90 -2.06
CA ILE A 60 7.72 17.00 -1.47
C ILE A 60 6.86 16.43 -2.60
N HIS A 61 6.90 15.12 -2.80
CA HIS A 61 6.06 14.40 -3.72
C HIS A 61 5.02 13.58 -2.95
N MET A 62 3.74 13.75 -3.27
CA MET A 62 2.64 13.05 -2.61
C MET A 62 1.71 12.42 -3.62
N GLU A 63 1.37 11.16 -3.41
CA GLU A 63 0.43 10.38 -4.22
C GLU A 63 -0.59 9.74 -3.30
N TYR A 64 -1.88 10.09 -3.47
CA TYR A 64 -2.95 9.59 -2.61
C TYR A 64 -4.20 9.18 -3.39
N TYR A 65 -4.82 8.08 -2.96
CA TYR A 65 -6.20 7.77 -3.35
C TYR A 65 -7.16 8.84 -2.81
N ARG A 66 -6.97 9.27 -1.56
CA ARG A 66 -7.80 10.30 -0.93
C ARG A 66 -6.97 11.26 -0.09
N PHE A 67 -6.91 12.51 -0.54
CA PHE A 67 -6.41 13.65 0.21
C PHE A 67 -7.62 14.49 0.66
N GLY A 68 -7.95 14.51 1.96
CA GLY A 68 -9.18 15.06 2.48
C GLY A 68 -9.24 16.60 2.51
N ASN A 69 -10.47 17.15 2.58
CA ASN A 69 -10.74 18.55 2.94
C ASN A 69 -11.38 18.63 4.34
N ASP A 70 -10.97 17.76 5.24
CA ASP A 70 -11.32 17.70 6.64
C ASP A 70 -10.21 18.27 7.51
N ARG A 71 -10.25 18.07 8.82
CA ARG A 71 -9.25 18.59 9.76
C ARG A 71 -7.84 18.10 9.40
N ALA A 72 -7.67 16.79 9.19
CA ALA A 72 -6.39 16.17 8.85
C ALA A 72 -5.83 16.70 7.53
N GLY A 73 -6.68 16.71 6.49
CA GLY A 73 -6.27 17.19 5.16
C GLY A 73 -5.90 18.66 5.14
N ARG A 74 -6.66 19.51 5.86
CA ARG A 74 -6.36 20.95 5.94
C ARG A 74 -5.07 21.23 6.69
N GLU A 75 -4.79 20.54 7.77
CA GLU A 75 -3.55 20.70 8.52
C GLU A 75 -2.32 20.38 7.65
N VAL A 76 -2.33 19.28 6.92
CA VAL A 76 -1.25 18.94 6.00
C VAL A 76 -1.19 19.94 4.85
N ARG A 77 -2.33 20.30 4.23
CA ARG A 77 -2.39 21.32 3.18
C ARG A 77 -1.74 22.63 3.60
N ASP A 78 -2.07 23.15 4.78
CA ASP A 78 -1.59 24.44 5.23
C ASP A 78 -0.07 24.44 5.41
N LEU A 79 0.49 23.32 5.87
CA LEU A 79 1.93 23.13 5.96
C LEU A 79 2.59 22.99 4.57
N LEU A 80 1.94 22.30 3.61
CA LEU A 80 2.43 22.23 2.23
C LEU A 80 2.45 23.61 1.55
N LEU A 81 1.43 24.45 1.80
CA LEU A 81 1.39 25.83 1.30
C LEU A 81 2.51 26.68 1.90
N GLN A 82 2.79 26.50 3.19
CA GLN A 82 3.93 27.15 3.83
C GLN A 82 5.25 26.74 3.17
N LYS A 83 5.47 25.44 2.97
CA LYS A 83 6.70 24.92 2.34
C LYS A 83 6.86 25.39 0.89
N ALA A 84 5.77 25.46 0.13
CA ALA A 84 5.79 26.02 -1.22
C ALA A 84 6.18 27.52 -1.21
N ALA A 85 5.68 28.30 -0.24
CA ALA A 85 6.08 29.71 -0.06
C ALA A 85 7.55 29.87 0.37
N GLU A 86 8.14 28.86 1.03
CA GLU A 86 9.57 28.78 1.35
C GLU A 86 10.46 28.34 0.16
N GLY A 87 9.85 28.05 -1.00
CA GLY A 87 10.56 27.65 -2.21
C GLY A 87 10.75 26.13 -2.39
N VAL A 88 10.13 25.30 -1.53
CA VAL A 88 10.13 23.84 -1.70
C VAL A 88 9.18 23.46 -2.84
N GLU A 89 9.62 22.58 -3.76
CA GLU A 89 8.77 22.04 -4.82
C GLU A 89 7.75 21.06 -4.23
N VAL A 90 6.47 21.38 -4.27
CA VAL A 90 5.42 20.54 -3.70
C VAL A 90 4.50 20.04 -4.81
N ARG A 91 4.42 18.72 -5.00
CA ARG A 91 3.57 18.05 -5.97
C ARG A 91 2.62 17.07 -5.32
N LEU A 92 1.34 17.21 -5.62
CA LEU A 92 0.27 16.33 -5.16
C LEU A 92 -0.45 15.68 -6.34
N LEU A 93 -0.31 14.36 -6.45
CA LEU A 93 -1.10 13.53 -7.34
C LEU A 93 -2.25 12.91 -6.54
N ASN A 94 -3.48 13.19 -6.93
CA ASN A 94 -4.65 12.67 -6.23
C ASN A 94 -5.52 11.84 -7.17
N ASN A 95 -6.15 10.78 -6.65
CA ASN A 95 -7.01 9.96 -7.48
C ASN A 95 -8.15 10.76 -8.11
N ASN A 96 -8.40 10.51 -9.38
CA ASN A 96 -9.36 11.23 -10.21
C ASN A 96 -10.77 11.28 -9.62
N LEU A 97 -11.29 10.12 -9.17
CA LEU A 97 -12.64 10.05 -8.60
C LEU A 97 -12.76 10.89 -7.32
N SER A 98 -11.78 10.83 -6.44
CA SER A 98 -11.73 11.67 -5.24
C SER A 98 -11.61 13.15 -5.58
N TYR A 99 -10.83 13.48 -6.61
CA TYR A 99 -10.64 14.86 -7.05
C TYR A 99 -11.93 15.52 -7.57
N TRP A 100 -12.73 14.78 -8.37
CA TRP A 100 -13.90 15.35 -9.00
C TRP A 100 -15.19 15.24 -8.18
N LEU A 101 -15.35 14.18 -7.39
CA LEU A 101 -16.61 13.87 -6.72
C LEU A 101 -16.64 14.20 -5.22
N SER A 102 -15.50 14.09 -4.54
CA SER A 102 -15.48 14.14 -3.07
C SER A 102 -15.02 15.46 -2.49
N ILE A 103 -14.31 16.29 -3.25
CA ILE A 103 -13.69 17.52 -2.76
C ILE A 103 -13.99 18.66 -3.72
N PRO A 104 -14.42 19.83 -3.21
CA PRO A 104 -14.68 20.99 -4.05
C PRO A 104 -13.44 21.36 -4.88
N SER A 105 -13.60 21.50 -6.18
CA SER A 105 -12.49 21.87 -7.10
C SER A 105 -11.78 23.17 -6.69
N LYS A 106 -12.47 24.06 -5.98
CA LYS A 106 -11.89 25.28 -5.38
C LYS A 106 -10.74 24.96 -4.43
N TYR A 107 -10.84 23.89 -3.64
CA TYR A 107 -9.82 23.50 -2.66
C TYR A 107 -8.46 23.25 -3.33
N TYR A 108 -8.43 22.44 -4.37
CA TYR A 108 -7.20 22.15 -5.11
C TYR A 108 -6.72 23.35 -5.94
N ARG A 109 -7.63 24.11 -6.56
CA ARG A 109 -7.25 25.34 -7.28
C ARG A 109 -6.60 26.37 -6.37
N ASP A 110 -7.05 26.50 -5.11
CA ASP A 110 -6.43 27.39 -4.14
C ASP A 110 -5.02 26.93 -3.77
N MET A 111 -4.80 25.62 -3.67
CA MET A 111 -3.45 25.06 -3.49
C MET A 111 -2.53 25.41 -4.67
N THR A 112 -3.02 25.19 -5.91
CA THR A 112 -2.24 25.50 -7.11
C THR A 112 -1.91 26.98 -7.25
N ARG A 113 -2.85 27.88 -6.95
CA ARG A 113 -2.59 29.34 -6.95
C ARG A 113 -1.52 29.77 -5.94
N LYS A 114 -1.31 28.99 -4.91
CA LYS A 114 -0.35 29.25 -3.84
C LYS A 114 0.95 28.44 -3.97
N GLY A 115 1.23 27.88 -5.16
CA GLY A 115 2.51 27.25 -5.47
C GLY A 115 2.60 25.74 -5.26
N VAL A 116 1.53 25.07 -4.81
CA VAL A 116 1.50 23.61 -4.76
C VAL A 116 0.98 23.07 -6.09
N GLU A 117 1.76 22.29 -6.82
CA GLU A 117 1.31 21.64 -8.04
C GLU A 117 0.36 20.50 -7.70
N VAL A 118 -0.91 20.61 -8.10
CA VAL A 118 -1.93 19.56 -7.87
C VAL A 118 -2.52 19.12 -9.19
N ILE A 119 -2.40 17.84 -9.51
CA ILE A 119 -3.05 17.25 -10.68
C ILE A 119 -3.87 16.01 -10.30
N PRO A 120 -5.00 15.76 -10.98
CA PRO A 120 -5.71 14.50 -10.85
C PRO A 120 -4.95 13.40 -11.60
N PHE A 121 -4.92 12.20 -11.05
CA PHE A 121 -4.40 11.04 -11.76
C PHE A 121 -5.24 10.76 -13.01
N THR A 122 -4.63 10.92 -14.16
CA THR A 122 -5.27 10.68 -15.45
C THR A 122 -4.26 10.05 -16.40
N HIS A 123 -4.47 8.80 -16.77
CA HIS A 123 -3.63 8.18 -17.79
C HIS A 123 -3.93 8.81 -19.16
N ILE A 124 -3.04 9.66 -19.65
CA ILE A 124 -3.24 10.43 -20.91
C ILE A 124 -3.23 9.53 -22.15
N ARG A 125 -2.60 8.35 -22.08
CA ARG A 125 -2.46 7.42 -23.21
C ARG A 125 -3.77 6.90 -23.78
N HIS A 126 -4.87 7.06 -23.09
CA HIS A 126 -6.19 6.54 -23.47
C HIS A 126 -7.10 7.68 -23.95
N GLY A 127 -7.13 8.08 -25.18
CA GLY A 127 -7.93 9.16 -25.81
C GLY A 127 -9.35 9.45 -25.25
N LEU A 128 -10.22 10.13 -25.99
CA LEU A 128 -11.53 10.61 -25.51
C LEU A 128 -12.55 9.51 -25.07
N GLY A 129 -12.37 8.23 -25.45
CA GLY A 129 -13.20 7.09 -25.00
C GLY A 129 -12.95 6.61 -23.56
N THR A 130 -12.12 7.31 -22.82
CA THR A 130 -11.47 6.85 -21.59
C THR A 130 -12.21 7.14 -20.29
N TRP A 131 -13.38 7.75 -20.32
CA TRP A 131 -14.11 8.06 -19.08
C TRP A 131 -14.46 6.80 -18.28
N LEU A 132 -14.95 5.75 -18.94
CA LEU A 132 -15.23 4.45 -18.30
C LEU A 132 -13.95 3.79 -17.79
N TYR A 133 -12.84 3.86 -18.56
CA TYR A 133 -11.54 3.37 -18.11
C TYR A 133 -11.09 4.07 -16.83
N ARG A 134 -11.15 5.39 -16.78
CA ARG A 134 -10.74 6.23 -15.63
C ARG A 134 -11.54 5.97 -14.36
N ILE A 135 -12.83 5.68 -14.48
CA ILE A 135 -13.66 5.33 -13.32
C ILE A 135 -13.29 3.96 -12.78
N ASN A 136 -12.97 3.01 -13.65
CA ASN A 136 -12.69 1.65 -13.27
C ASN A 136 -11.25 1.43 -12.79
N HIS A 137 -10.29 2.17 -13.33
CA HIS A 137 -8.86 2.03 -13.00
C HIS A 137 -8.41 3.17 -12.08
N GLN A 138 -8.26 2.83 -10.79
CA GLN A 138 -8.05 3.79 -9.73
C GLN A 138 -6.58 3.84 -9.27
N LEU A 139 -6.08 5.06 -9.03
CA LEU A 139 -4.84 5.24 -8.29
C LEU A 139 -5.06 4.88 -6.83
N HIS A 140 -4.60 3.73 -6.41
CA HIS A 140 -4.78 3.27 -5.03
C HIS A 140 -3.50 3.33 -4.20
N ARG A 141 -2.40 3.81 -4.77
CA ARG A 141 -1.13 4.07 -4.08
C ARG A 141 -1.27 5.17 -3.03
N LYS A 142 -0.50 5.09 -1.97
CA LYS A 142 -0.34 6.11 -0.94
C LYS A 142 1.13 6.24 -0.68
N VAL A 143 1.74 7.23 -1.32
CA VAL A 143 3.19 7.46 -1.29
C VAL A 143 3.45 8.92 -0.96
N VAL A 144 4.38 9.15 -0.05
CA VAL A 144 4.98 10.46 0.19
C VAL A 144 6.48 10.30 0.09
N VAL A 145 7.15 11.18 -0.61
CA VAL A 145 8.61 11.26 -0.65
C VAL A 145 9.03 12.70 -0.33
N ILE A 146 9.94 12.85 0.61
CA ILE A 146 10.45 14.14 1.07
C ILE A 146 11.96 14.17 0.86
N ASP A 147 12.44 15.12 0.04
CA ASP A 147 13.85 15.37 -0.28
C ASP A 147 14.63 14.11 -0.76
N GLY A 148 13.92 13.06 -1.24
CA GLY A 148 14.55 11.78 -1.56
C GLY A 148 15.12 11.02 -0.36
N GLN A 149 14.88 11.48 0.87
CA GLN A 149 15.48 10.93 2.10
C GLN A 149 14.51 10.09 2.90
N VAL A 150 13.26 10.50 2.97
CA VAL A 150 12.20 9.85 3.74
C VAL A 150 11.03 9.55 2.82
N ALA A 151 10.47 8.36 2.95
CA ALA A 151 9.25 7.99 2.28
C ALA A 151 8.22 7.40 3.25
N TYR A 152 6.96 7.55 2.87
CA TYR A 152 5.81 6.92 3.51
C TYR A 152 5.05 6.10 2.48
N THR A 153 4.68 4.86 2.85
CA THR A 153 3.81 4.01 2.02
C THR A 153 3.02 3.02 2.88
N GLY A 154 1.89 2.51 2.36
CA GLY A 154 1.02 1.57 3.09
C GLY A 154 -0.47 1.85 2.88
N GLY A 155 -1.31 1.46 3.84
CA GLY A 155 -2.77 1.52 3.71
C GLY A 155 -3.41 2.90 3.94
N MET A 156 -2.77 3.77 4.75
CA MET A 156 -3.40 4.99 5.27
C MET A 156 -3.51 6.10 4.21
N ASN A 157 -4.73 6.52 3.89
CA ASN A 157 -4.97 7.78 3.19
C ASN A 157 -4.75 9.00 4.12
N LEU A 158 -5.04 10.19 3.62
CA LEU A 158 -4.86 11.44 4.32
C LEU A 158 -6.21 12.12 4.54
N ASN A 159 -6.90 11.71 5.61
CA ASN A 159 -8.14 12.30 6.10
C ASN A 159 -8.40 11.90 7.56
N ASP A 160 -9.46 12.47 8.16
CA ASP A 160 -9.82 12.29 9.56
C ASP A 160 -10.04 10.81 9.96
N ASN A 161 -10.57 9.99 9.07
CA ASN A 161 -10.80 8.59 9.39
C ASN A 161 -9.49 7.87 9.70
N TYR A 162 -8.47 8.07 8.86
CA TYR A 162 -7.17 7.41 9.03
C TYR A 162 -6.34 8.00 10.18
N PHE A 163 -6.46 9.30 10.46
CA PHE A 163 -5.70 9.90 11.55
C PHE A 163 -6.33 9.67 12.93
N TYR A 164 -7.66 9.54 13.01
CA TYR A 164 -8.33 9.60 14.31
C TYR A 164 -9.29 8.45 14.62
N LYS A 165 -9.66 7.59 13.62
CA LYS A 165 -10.76 6.63 13.81
C LYS A 165 -10.44 5.20 13.42
N TRP A 166 -9.57 4.99 12.43
CA TRP A 166 -9.35 3.67 11.84
C TRP A 166 -8.02 3.07 12.27
N ARG A 167 -7.99 1.76 12.41
CA ARG A 167 -6.78 0.98 12.58
C ARG A 167 -6.23 0.62 11.19
N ASP A 168 -5.08 1.16 10.81
CA ASP A 168 -4.42 0.83 9.56
C ASP A 168 -2.91 0.72 9.76
N THR A 169 -2.18 0.20 8.78
CA THR A 169 -0.73 0.03 8.83
C THR A 169 -0.06 0.83 7.72
N HIS A 170 1.00 1.53 8.08
CA HIS A 170 1.81 2.34 7.20
C HIS A 170 3.28 2.18 7.55
N LEU A 171 4.17 2.52 6.62
CA LEU A 171 5.61 2.53 6.84
C LEU A 171 6.14 3.96 6.70
N ARG A 172 7.06 4.33 7.58
CA ARG A 172 8.02 5.42 7.37
C ARG A 172 9.37 4.78 7.08
N ILE A 173 9.97 5.13 5.95
CA ILE A 173 11.14 4.43 5.42
C ILE A 173 12.24 5.46 5.11
N THR A 174 13.49 5.08 5.38
CA THR A 174 14.69 5.78 4.91
C THR A 174 15.63 4.78 4.25
N GLY A 175 16.47 5.24 3.32
CA GLY A 175 17.40 4.40 2.61
C GLY A 175 17.12 4.29 1.11
N PRO A 176 17.81 3.39 0.40
CA PRO A 176 17.80 3.34 -1.07
C PRO A 176 16.42 3.06 -1.70
N ILE A 177 15.51 2.38 -1.00
CA ILE A 177 14.14 2.11 -1.52
C ILE A 177 13.32 3.38 -1.73
N VAL A 178 13.70 4.50 -1.07
CA VAL A 178 13.06 5.81 -1.28
C VAL A 178 13.18 6.27 -2.73
N GLU A 179 14.30 5.95 -3.40
CA GLU A 179 14.47 6.19 -4.84
C GLU A 179 13.40 5.48 -5.67
N GLY A 180 13.13 4.21 -5.37
CA GLY A 180 12.13 3.43 -6.08
C GLY A 180 10.71 3.96 -5.89
N LEU A 181 10.36 4.37 -4.66
CA LEU A 181 9.07 5.00 -4.37
C LEU A 181 8.93 6.34 -5.08
N ASN A 182 10.02 7.13 -5.14
CA ASN A 182 10.04 8.39 -5.88
C ASN A 182 9.92 8.17 -7.39
N ALA A 183 10.61 7.18 -7.94
CA ALA A 183 10.51 6.82 -9.36
C ALA A 183 9.07 6.43 -9.74
N SER A 184 8.38 5.67 -8.88
CA SER A 184 6.97 5.33 -9.05
C SER A 184 6.08 6.57 -9.10
N PHE A 185 6.26 7.51 -8.17
CA PHE A 185 5.55 8.79 -8.17
C PHE A 185 5.83 9.58 -9.45
N MET A 186 7.11 9.72 -9.82
CA MET A 186 7.53 10.50 -10.99
C MET A 186 6.95 9.93 -12.30
N GLN A 187 6.82 8.60 -12.39
CA GLN A 187 6.18 7.96 -13.52
C GLN A 187 4.67 8.27 -13.55
N SER A 188 3.97 8.09 -12.42
CA SER A 188 2.53 8.42 -12.30
C SER A 188 2.25 9.89 -12.62
N TRP A 189 3.15 10.79 -12.18
CA TRP A 189 3.07 12.23 -12.47
C TRP A 189 3.16 12.52 -13.97
N LYS A 190 4.17 11.97 -14.65
CA LYS A 190 4.35 12.11 -16.10
C LYS A 190 3.18 11.51 -16.90
N ASP A 191 2.73 10.33 -16.54
CA ASP A 191 1.60 9.64 -17.17
C ASP A 191 0.29 10.42 -17.02
N SER A 192 0.19 11.26 -15.98
CA SER A 192 -0.94 12.17 -15.74
C SER A 192 -0.76 13.56 -16.39
N GLY A 193 0.29 13.76 -17.19
CA GLY A 193 0.56 15.02 -17.91
C GLY A 193 1.36 16.04 -17.12
N GLY A 194 1.84 15.69 -15.94
CA GLY A 194 2.72 16.52 -15.15
C GLY A 194 4.11 16.64 -15.76
N ARG A 195 4.78 17.74 -15.47
CA ARG A 195 6.14 18.02 -15.92
C ARG A 195 7.06 18.24 -14.73
N PHE A 196 8.34 17.97 -14.91
CA PHE A 196 9.39 18.31 -13.96
C PHE A 196 10.23 19.44 -14.54
N CYS A 197 10.58 20.41 -13.70
CA CYS A 197 11.42 21.56 -14.08
C CYS A 197 12.90 21.17 -14.13
N TYR A 198 13.29 20.12 -13.42
CA TYR A 198 14.67 19.64 -13.32
C TYR A 198 14.77 18.19 -13.80
N PRO A 199 15.97 17.73 -14.19
CA PRO A 199 16.19 16.35 -14.60
C PRO A 199 16.02 15.38 -13.40
N PRO A 200 15.82 14.07 -13.65
CA PRO A 200 15.58 13.07 -12.59
C PRO A 200 16.60 13.05 -11.47
N GLU A 201 17.86 13.36 -11.78
CA GLU A 201 18.99 13.39 -10.84
C GLU A 201 18.81 14.44 -9.74
N HIS A 202 18.05 15.51 -10.00
CA HIS A 202 17.69 16.52 -9.02
C HIS A 202 16.83 15.95 -7.87
N TYR A 203 16.05 14.92 -8.18
CA TYR A 203 15.16 14.24 -7.25
C TYR A 203 15.76 12.95 -6.69
N ALA A 204 17.05 12.72 -6.93
CA ALA A 204 17.78 11.60 -6.35
C ALA A 204 17.99 11.76 -4.84
N PRO A 205 18.17 10.68 -4.10
CA PRO A 205 18.45 10.73 -2.67
C PRO A 205 19.71 11.54 -2.39
N VAL A 206 19.60 12.56 -1.55
CA VAL A 206 20.78 13.26 -1.03
C VAL A 206 21.43 12.37 0.03
N PRO A 207 22.73 12.08 -0.02
CA PRO A 207 23.40 11.31 1.01
C PRO A 207 23.16 11.94 2.40
N VAL A 208 22.55 11.19 3.31
CA VAL A 208 22.35 11.65 4.70
C VAL A 208 23.66 11.48 5.45
N ALA A 209 24.11 12.53 6.16
CA ALA A 209 25.26 12.44 7.06
C ALA A 209 25.04 11.36 8.14
N GLN A 210 26.11 10.75 8.57
CA GLN A 210 26.33 9.44 9.21
C GLN A 210 25.66 9.14 10.58
N GLU A 211 24.63 9.81 11.02
CA GLU A 211 23.93 9.46 12.29
C GLU A 211 22.58 8.76 12.06
N ALA A 212 22.44 8.01 10.97
CA ALA A 212 21.21 7.28 10.69
C ALA A 212 21.14 5.96 11.51
N PRO A 213 19.95 5.55 11.96
CA PRO A 213 19.76 4.25 12.60
C PRO A 213 20.29 3.12 11.71
N LEU A 214 20.62 1.97 12.32
CA LEU A 214 21.16 0.81 11.61
C LEU A 214 20.33 0.54 10.34
N ARG A 215 20.99 0.64 9.19
CA ARG A 215 20.37 0.45 7.88
C ARG A 215 20.68 -0.95 7.37
N ASP A 216 19.92 -1.92 7.82
CA ASP A 216 20.15 -3.34 7.55
C ASP A 216 19.00 -4.03 6.84
N LYS A 217 17.87 -3.33 6.63
CA LYS A 217 16.67 -3.98 6.11
C LYS A 217 16.75 -4.19 4.60
N LEU A 218 16.48 -5.43 4.21
CA LEU A 218 16.35 -5.85 2.82
C LEU A 218 14.89 -5.77 2.40
N MET A 219 14.60 -4.95 1.39
CA MET A 219 13.23 -4.64 0.99
C MET A 219 13.08 -4.72 -0.53
N GLN A 220 11.90 -5.07 -1.00
CA GLN A 220 11.55 -5.10 -2.42
C GLN A 220 10.22 -4.39 -2.65
N LEU A 221 10.16 -3.53 -3.66
CA LEU A 221 8.90 -2.95 -4.12
C LEU A 221 8.16 -3.94 -5.00
N VAL A 222 6.84 -3.92 -4.90
CA VAL A 222 5.92 -4.62 -5.80
C VAL A 222 4.87 -3.64 -6.27
N SER A 223 4.91 -3.34 -7.54
CA SER A 223 4.00 -2.41 -8.19
C SER A 223 3.10 -3.13 -9.18
N ASP A 224 1.81 -2.89 -9.08
CA ASP A 224 0.82 -3.38 -10.02
C ASP A 224 0.13 -2.24 -10.76
N SER A 225 -0.32 -2.54 -11.97
CA SER A 225 -1.13 -1.66 -12.80
C SER A 225 -2.02 -2.47 -13.75
N PRO A 226 -3.15 -1.89 -14.21
CA PRO A 226 -4.07 -2.57 -15.13
C PRO A 226 -3.46 -2.95 -16.48
N GLU A 227 -2.34 -2.33 -16.86
CA GLU A 227 -1.65 -2.61 -18.12
C GLU A 227 -0.78 -3.87 -18.08
N LYS A 228 -0.51 -4.40 -16.87
CA LYS A 228 0.29 -5.62 -16.72
C LYS A 228 -0.53 -6.86 -17.06
N PRO A 229 0.10 -7.87 -17.66
CA PRO A 229 -0.58 -9.12 -18.05
C PRO A 229 -0.98 -9.98 -16.85
N SER A 230 -0.28 -9.83 -15.72
CA SER A 230 -0.53 -10.52 -14.45
C SER A 230 -0.31 -9.58 -13.27
N SER A 231 -0.89 -9.91 -12.12
CA SER A 231 -0.64 -9.17 -10.88
C SER A 231 0.56 -9.74 -10.14
N ALA A 232 1.60 -8.95 -10.04
CA ALA A 232 2.79 -9.30 -9.26
C ALA A 232 2.44 -9.49 -7.77
N MET A 233 1.48 -8.74 -7.25
CA MET A 233 1.07 -8.88 -5.85
C MET A 233 0.28 -10.18 -5.60
N LEU A 234 -0.55 -10.61 -6.54
CA LEU A 234 -1.20 -11.92 -6.46
C LEU A 234 -0.15 -13.04 -6.45
N GLU A 235 0.85 -12.96 -7.31
CA GLU A 235 1.97 -13.90 -7.34
C GLU A 235 2.73 -13.94 -6.01
N VAL A 236 2.94 -12.79 -5.37
CA VAL A 236 3.54 -12.71 -4.02
C VAL A 236 2.71 -13.46 -2.99
N TYR A 237 1.39 -13.22 -2.92
CA TYR A 237 0.52 -13.91 -1.96
C TYR A 237 0.51 -15.41 -2.18
N GLN A 238 0.38 -15.85 -3.45
CA GLN A 238 0.40 -17.28 -3.80
C GLN A 238 1.75 -17.90 -3.46
N TRP A 239 2.86 -17.26 -3.86
CA TRP A 239 4.20 -17.77 -3.53
C TRP A 239 4.39 -17.97 -2.03
N ILE A 240 4.08 -16.96 -1.21
CA ILE A 240 4.25 -17.06 0.25
C ILE A 240 3.37 -18.18 0.80
N LEU A 241 2.09 -18.24 0.42
CA LEU A 241 1.18 -19.30 0.85
C LEU A 241 1.66 -20.68 0.44
N ASP A 242 2.15 -20.85 -0.80
CA ASP A 242 2.57 -22.15 -1.33
C ASP A 242 3.90 -22.64 -0.72
N HIS A 243 4.71 -21.75 -0.17
CA HIS A 243 6.03 -22.07 0.41
C HIS A 243 6.12 -21.88 1.94
N ALA A 244 5.07 -21.36 2.58
CA ALA A 244 5.01 -21.23 4.04
C ALA A 244 5.10 -22.60 4.73
N ARG A 245 5.73 -22.62 5.94
CA ARG A 245 6.00 -23.83 6.74
C ARG A 245 5.24 -23.82 8.06
N ASP A 246 5.25 -22.69 8.76
CA ASP A 246 4.73 -22.58 10.11
C ASP A 246 3.43 -21.78 10.16
N TYR A 247 3.44 -20.54 9.63
CA TYR A 247 2.27 -19.69 9.68
C TYR A 247 2.23 -18.63 8.56
N VAL A 248 1.01 -18.21 8.21
CA VAL A 248 0.74 -17.02 7.39
C VAL A 248 -0.42 -16.25 8.02
N TYR A 249 -0.17 -15.02 8.49
CA TYR A 249 -1.18 -14.15 9.08
C TYR A 249 -1.42 -12.94 8.17
N ILE A 250 -2.67 -12.73 7.81
CA ILE A 250 -3.07 -11.73 6.81
C ILE A 250 -4.12 -10.79 7.41
N GLN A 251 -3.97 -9.49 7.19
CA GLN A 251 -5.01 -8.48 7.46
C GLN A 251 -5.44 -7.82 6.15
N THR A 252 -6.73 -7.71 5.92
CA THR A 252 -7.31 -6.99 4.79
C THR A 252 -8.72 -6.49 5.11
N PRO A 253 -9.12 -5.27 4.70
CA PRO A 253 -10.49 -4.82 4.88
C PRO A 253 -11.47 -5.45 3.89
N TYR A 254 -10.99 -5.80 2.68
CA TYR A 254 -11.80 -6.36 1.61
C TYR A 254 -11.20 -7.67 1.13
N PHE A 255 -12.07 -8.68 1.01
CA PHE A 255 -11.68 -10.04 0.66
C PHE A 255 -12.58 -10.58 -0.45
N VAL A 256 -12.13 -10.41 -1.68
CA VAL A 256 -12.78 -10.90 -2.90
C VAL A 256 -11.73 -11.56 -3.80
N PRO A 257 -11.13 -12.64 -3.33
CA PRO A 257 -9.98 -13.26 -3.98
C PRO A 257 -10.36 -13.97 -5.27
N PRO A 258 -9.43 -14.07 -6.24
CA PRO A 258 -9.53 -15.02 -7.32
C PRO A 258 -9.46 -16.47 -6.78
N GLN A 259 -9.97 -17.43 -7.56
CA GLN A 259 -10.02 -18.84 -7.15
C GLN A 259 -8.60 -19.37 -6.84
N SER A 260 -7.61 -18.98 -7.64
CA SER A 260 -6.21 -19.40 -7.44
C SER A 260 -5.65 -19.03 -6.05
N LEU A 261 -6.05 -17.87 -5.50
CA LEU A 261 -5.64 -17.49 -4.14
C LEU A 261 -6.37 -18.31 -3.07
N LEU A 262 -7.64 -18.65 -3.27
CA LEU A 262 -8.36 -19.59 -2.38
C LEU A 262 -7.72 -20.96 -2.39
N ASP A 263 -7.25 -21.43 -3.55
CA ASP A 263 -6.57 -22.71 -3.69
C ASP A 263 -5.21 -22.71 -2.96
N SER A 264 -4.44 -21.61 -3.04
CA SER A 264 -3.19 -21.46 -2.28
C SER A 264 -3.42 -21.40 -0.76
N LEU A 265 -4.47 -20.69 -0.29
CA LEU A 265 -4.87 -20.68 1.14
C LEU A 265 -5.20 -22.11 1.62
N ALA A 266 -5.99 -22.86 0.85
CA ALA A 266 -6.34 -24.22 1.17
C ALA A 266 -5.12 -25.16 1.12
N GLY A 267 -4.23 -24.97 0.16
CA GLY A 267 -2.97 -25.71 0.02
C GLY A 267 -2.04 -25.52 1.22
N ALA A 268 -1.90 -24.29 1.71
CA ALA A 268 -1.11 -23.98 2.90
C ALA A 268 -1.64 -24.70 4.14
N VAL A 269 -2.94 -24.60 4.41
CA VAL A 269 -3.57 -25.31 5.54
C VAL A 269 -3.41 -26.83 5.42
N LYS A 270 -3.58 -27.41 4.22
CA LYS A 270 -3.41 -28.83 3.97
C LYS A 270 -1.98 -29.31 4.28
N ARG A 271 -0.98 -28.45 4.15
CA ARG A 271 0.42 -28.72 4.54
C ARG A 271 0.67 -28.56 6.05
N GLY A 272 -0.31 -28.11 6.84
CA GLY A 272 -0.21 -27.91 8.28
C GLY A 272 0.15 -26.47 8.69
N VAL A 273 0.16 -25.52 7.76
CA VAL A 273 0.45 -24.10 8.04
C VAL A 273 -0.72 -23.45 8.80
N ASP A 274 -0.43 -22.71 9.88
CA ASP A 274 -1.44 -21.90 10.61
C ASP A 274 -1.79 -20.66 9.77
N VAL A 275 -2.87 -20.72 8.99
CA VAL A 275 -3.34 -19.62 8.16
C VAL A 275 -4.45 -18.86 8.85
N ARG A 276 -4.19 -17.56 9.15
CA ARG A 276 -5.17 -16.67 9.79
C ARG A 276 -5.46 -15.48 8.90
N LEU A 277 -6.75 -15.21 8.70
CA LEU A 277 -7.25 -14.07 7.94
C LEU A 277 -8.05 -13.15 8.86
N MET A 278 -7.58 -11.93 9.07
CA MET A 278 -8.27 -10.92 9.87
C MET A 278 -9.00 -9.93 8.95
N LEU A 279 -10.29 -9.74 9.22
CA LEU A 279 -11.19 -8.84 8.50
C LEU A 279 -11.95 -7.95 9.49
N PRO A 280 -12.47 -6.79 9.06
CA PRO A 280 -13.35 -6.00 9.90
C PRO A 280 -14.72 -6.68 10.06
N HIS A 281 -15.26 -6.66 11.28
CA HIS A 281 -16.63 -7.10 11.55
C HIS A 281 -17.67 -6.22 10.85
N LYS A 282 -17.45 -4.88 10.87
CA LYS A 282 -18.22 -3.88 10.13
C LYS A 282 -17.34 -3.21 9.09
N VAL A 283 -17.81 -3.12 7.88
CA VAL A 283 -17.11 -2.52 6.73
C VAL A 283 -17.68 -1.12 6.48
N ASP A 284 -16.81 -0.20 6.06
CA ASP A 284 -17.15 1.19 5.76
C ASP A 284 -18.03 1.35 4.49
N THR A 285 -17.97 0.38 3.59
CA THR A 285 -18.70 0.40 2.33
C THR A 285 -19.90 -0.54 2.39
N PRO A 286 -21.11 -0.07 2.06
CA PRO A 286 -22.28 -0.94 1.96
C PRO A 286 -22.01 -2.14 1.04
N PHE A 287 -22.60 -3.29 1.37
CA PHE A 287 -22.46 -4.56 0.65
C PHE A 287 -21.09 -5.25 0.76
N MET A 288 -19.97 -4.55 0.98
CA MET A 288 -18.65 -5.19 1.06
C MET A 288 -18.56 -6.20 2.21
N GLY A 289 -19.18 -5.95 3.35
CA GLY A 289 -19.23 -6.92 4.44
C GLY A 289 -19.94 -8.23 4.04
N THR A 290 -21.05 -8.13 3.31
CA THR A 290 -21.75 -9.31 2.78
C THR A 290 -20.93 -10.02 1.71
N THR A 291 -20.23 -9.25 0.88
CA THR A 291 -19.34 -9.79 -0.16
C THR A 291 -18.14 -10.53 0.45
N ASN A 292 -17.46 -9.95 1.45
CA ASN A 292 -16.38 -10.62 2.18
C ASN A 292 -16.86 -11.97 2.72
N ARG A 293 -18.00 -11.97 3.42
CA ARG A 293 -18.59 -13.18 4.05
C ARG A 293 -18.99 -14.25 3.03
N ALA A 294 -19.27 -13.89 1.77
CA ALA A 294 -19.59 -14.86 0.73
C ALA A 294 -18.43 -15.86 0.47
N TYR A 295 -17.18 -15.50 0.82
CA TYR A 295 -16.00 -16.34 0.67
C TYR A 295 -15.63 -17.12 1.95
N TYR A 296 -16.22 -16.78 3.10
CA TYR A 296 -15.87 -17.40 4.38
C TYR A 296 -16.06 -18.91 4.40
N GLN A 297 -17.16 -19.39 3.79
CA GLN A 297 -17.46 -20.82 3.80
C GLN A 297 -16.37 -21.66 3.12
N ASP A 298 -15.76 -21.16 2.05
CA ASP A 298 -14.70 -21.89 1.37
C ASP A 298 -13.41 -21.87 2.19
N CYS A 299 -13.06 -20.74 2.78
CA CYS A 299 -11.93 -20.60 3.69
C CYS A 299 -12.08 -21.51 4.93
N LEU A 300 -13.25 -21.49 5.58
CA LEU A 300 -13.52 -22.32 6.77
C LEU A 300 -13.47 -23.81 6.45
N LYS A 301 -14.02 -24.25 5.29
CA LYS A 301 -13.94 -25.64 4.83
C LYS A 301 -12.50 -26.07 4.58
N ALA A 302 -11.65 -25.16 4.13
CA ALA A 302 -10.23 -25.40 3.93
C ALA A 302 -9.43 -25.40 5.25
N GLY A 303 -10.03 -24.94 6.37
CA GLY A 303 -9.39 -24.85 7.66
C GLY A 303 -8.68 -23.52 7.93
N VAL A 304 -8.87 -22.50 7.07
CA VAL A 304 -8.37 -21.14 7.32
C VAL A 304 -9.13 -20.54 8.49
N ARG A 305 -8.40 -19.98 9.46
CA ARG A 305 -9.00 -19.31 10.62
C ARG A 305 -9.37 -17.88 10.27
N ILE A 306 -10.66 -17.56 10.34
CA ILE A 306 -11.19 -16.23 10.06
C ILE A 306 -11.44 -15.50 11.37
N LEU A 307 -10.85 -14.32 11.52
CA LEU A 307 -10.93 -13.46 12.69
C LEU A 307 -11.64 -12.15 12.29
N GLU A 308 -12.87 -11.93 12.76
CA GLU A 308 -13.57 -10.65 12.56
C GLU A 308 -13.22 -9.68 13.70
N ARG A 309 -12.52 -8.59 13.38
CA ARG A 309 -12.16 -7.55 14.33
C ARG A 309 -13.31 -6.58 14.57
N GLY A 310 -13.72 -6.44 15.82
CA GLY A 310 -14.67 -5.44 16.30
C GLY A 310 -14.02 -4.09 16.60
N GLY A 311 -14.80 -3.18 17.17
CA GLY A 311 -14.30 -1.84 17.55
C GLY A 311 -13.99 -0.96 16.35
N GLU A 312 -12.80 -0.39 16.31
CA GLU A 312 -12.33 0.46 15.22
C GLU A 312 -12.24 -0.33 13.90
N PHE A 313 -12.61 0.32 12.80
CA PHE A 313 -12.50 -0.30 11.47
C PHE A 313 -11.04 -0.58 11.13
N ILE A 314 -10.72 -1.86 10.93
CA ILE A 314 -9.38 -2.26 10.49
C ILE A 314 -9.29 -2.16 8.97
N HIS A 315 -8.34 -1.33 8.51
CA HIS A 315 -8.09 -1.10 7.09
C HIS A 315 -6.69 -1.53 6.65
N SER A 316 -5.95 -2.25 7.50
CA SER A 316 -4.60 -2.74 7.21
C SER A 316 -4.57 -3.72 6.05
N LYS A 317 -3.51 -3.67 5.25
CA LYS A 317 -3.17 -4.62 4.22
C LYS A 317 -1.76 -5.12 4.50
N THR A 318 -1.70 -6.19 5.28
CA THR A 318 -0.44 -6.79 5.74
C THR A 318 -0.47 -8.30 5.62
N LEU A 319 0.70 -8.87 5.41
CA LEU A 319 0.96 -10.29 5.54
C LEU A 319 2.27 -10.47 6.31
N VAL A 320 2.33 -11.44 7.22
CA VAL A 320 3.56 -11.90 7.87
C VAL A 320 3.61 -13.42 7.81
N ALA A 321 4.79 -13.98 7.53
CA ALA A 321 4.97 -15.41 7.39
C ALA A 321 6.31 -15.90 7.95
N ASP A 322 6.27 -16.98 8.72
CA ASP A 322 7.41 -17.81 9.16
C ASP A 322 8.55 -17.04 9.84
N ASP A 323 8.30 -15.87 10.44
CA ASP A 323 9.32 -14.93 10.95
C ASP A 323 10.37 -14.49 9.89
N GLU A 324 10.09 -14.63 8.59
CA GLU A 324 11.06 -14.39 7.52
C GLU A 324 10.67 -13.26 6.56
N VAL A 325 9.37 -13.12 6.28
CA VAL A 325 8.89 -12.12 5.30
C VAL A 325 7.64 -11.42 5.78
N SER A 326 7.60 -10.11 5.50
CA SER A 326 6.42 -9.27 5.72
C SER A 326 6.03 -8.56 4.44
N VAL A 327 4.74 -8.31 4.28
CA VAL A 327 4.18 -7.42 3.26
C VAL A 327 3.41 -6.31 3.95
N VAL A 328 3.68 -5.08 3.57
CA VAL A 328 2.88 -3.90 3.97
C VAL A 328 2.63 -3.05 2.73
N GLY A 329 1.36 -2.74 2.45
CA GLY A 329 1.06 -1.99 1.25
C GLY A 329 -0.34 -1.42 1.13
N ALA A 330 -0.71 -1.10 -0.10
CA ALA A 330 -2.00 -0.53 -0.43
C ALA A 330 -3.02 -1.58 -0.91
N SER A 331 -2.56 -2.73 -1.44
CA SER A 331 -3.40 -3.74 -2.10
C SER A 331 -4.28 -4.51 -1.13
N ASN A 332 -5.59 -4.48 -1.34
CA ASN A 332 -6.51 -5.40 -0.69
C ASN A 332 -6.39 -6.81 -1.29
N LEU A 333 -6.91 -7.81 -0.61
CA LEU A 333 -7.06 -9.15 -1.18
C LEU A 333 -8.34 -9.22 -2.02
N ASP A 334 -8.42 -8.39 -3.03
CA ASP A 334 -9.59 -8.32 -3.90
C ASP A 334 -9.21 -8.21 -5.38
N TRP A 335 -10.16 -8.57 -6.23
CA TRP A 335 -10.02 -8.54 -7.69
C TRP A 335 -9.60 -7.16 -8.22
N ARG A 336 -10.11 -6.07 -7.62
CA ARG A 336 -9.78 -4.71 -8.06
C ARG A 336 -8.33 -4.37 -7.81
N SER A 337 -7.82 -4.70 -6.63
CA SER A 337 -6.41 -4.45 -6.29
C SER A 337 -5.46 -5.27 -7.16
N PHE A 338 -5.83 -6.50 -7.53
CA PHE A 338 -4.97 -7.33 -8.35
C PHE A 338 -4.98 -6.98 -9.85
N PHE A 339 -6.10 -6.47 -10.39
CA PHE A 339 -6.25 -6.39 -11.84
C PHE A 339 -6.70 -5.02 -12.37
N LEU A 340 -7.22 -4.12 -11.53
CA LEU A 340 -7.85 -2.89 -11.98
C LEU A 340 -7.20 -1.62 -11.42
N ASN A 341 -6.51 -1.70 -10.30
CA ASN A 341 -5.93 -0.54 -9.64
C ASN A 341 -4.43 -0.41 -9.90
N TYR A 342 -3.93 0.84 -9.76
CA TYR A 342 -2.51 1.11 -9.61
C TYR A 342 -2.16 0.96 -8.13
N GLU A 343 -1.38 -0.05 -7.80
CA GLU A 343 -1.01 -0.44 -6.43
C GLU A 343 0.50 -0.37 -6.23
N ILE A 344 0.92 -0.20 -4.98
CA ILE A 344 2.31 -0.37 -4.56
C ILE A 344 2.36 -1.01 -3.17
N ASN A 345 3.24 -1.99 -3.03
CA ASN A 345 3.43 -2.73 -1.79
C ASN A 345 4.92 -2.91 -1.55
N THR A 346 5.28 -3.17 -0.31
CA THR A 346 6.66 -3.39 0.11
C THR A 346 6.78 -4.78 0.72
N LEU A 347 7.65 -5.61 0.17
CA LEU A 347 8.10 -6.84 0.78
C LEU A 347 9.33 -6.52 1.63
N ILE A 348 9.39 -7.08 2.82
CA ILE A 348 10.46 -6.88 3.79
C ILE A 348 10.98 -8.26 4.17
N TYR A 349 12.23 -8.55 3.81
CA TYR A 349 12.91 -9.82 4.07
C TYR A 349 13.79 -9.66 5.30
N ASP A 350 13.14 -9.46 6.45
CA ASP A 350 13.80 -9.18 7.72
C ASP A 350 13.06 -9.82 8.89
N ARG A 351 13.78 -10.59 9.69
CA ARG A 351 13.20 -11.35 10.80
C ARG A 351 12.62 -10.44 11.89
N GLU A 352 13.37 -9.44 12.31
CA GLU A 352 12.94 -8.51 13.38
C GLU A 352 11.64 -7.82 13.00
N THR A 353 11.59 -7.30 11.79
CA THR A 353 10.39 -6.64 11.23
C THR A 353 9.21 -7.60 11.14
N THR A 354 9.45 -8.86 10.72
CA THR A 354 8.39 -9.86 10.58
C THR A 354 7.85 -10.29 11.94
N VAL A 355 8.71 -10.50 12.92
CA VAL A 355 8.30 -10.81 14.29
C VAL A 355 7.49 -9.66 14.90
N ASN A 356 7.94 -8.41 14.74
CA ASN A 356 7.18 -7.24 15.19
C ASN A 356 5.80 -7.17 14.46
N GLY A 357 5.74 -7.41 13.17
CA GLY A 357 4.48 -7.48 12.41
C GLY A 357 3.55 -8.59 12.91
N LYS A 358 4.09 -9.74 13.28
CA LYS A 358 3.35 -10.85 13.92
C LYS A 358 2.80 -10.44 15.30
N GLU A 359 3.60 -9.77 16.12
CA GLU A 359 3.16 -9.28 17.43
C GLU A 359 2.03 -8.26 17.31
N ILE A 360 2.13 -7.36 16.33
CA ILE A 360 1.08 -6.41 15.97
C ILE A 360 -0.20 -7.17 15.58
N PHE A 361 -0.11 -8.17 14.71
CA PHE A 361 -1.26 -9.00 14.32
C PHE A 361 -1.89 -9.68 15.54
N LEU A 362 -1.08 -10.31 16.39
CA LEU A 362 -1.55 -11.00 17.58
C LEU A 362 -2.20 -10.03 18.59
N SER A 363 -1.66 -8.82 18.75
CA SER A 363 -2.29 -7.77 19.55
C SER A 363 -3.67 -7.37 19.02
N ASP A 364 -3.80 -7.22 17.70
CA ASP A 364 -5.09 -6.94 17.06
C ASP A 364 -6.12 -8.08 17.28
N THR A 365 -5.67 -9.33 17.48
CA THR A 365 -6.58 -10.47 17.76
C THR A 365 -7.33 -10.35 19.06
N MET A 366 -6.84 -9.58 20.03
CA MET A 366 -7.54 -9.36 21.31
C MET A 366 -8.92 -8.71 21.15
N GLN A 367 -9.15 -8.06 20.00
CA GLN A 367 -10.44 -7.43 19.67
C GLN A 367 -11.19 -8.20 18.57
N THR A 368 -10.88 -9.47 18.35
CA THR A 368 -11.51 -10.30 17.32
C THR A 368 -12.44 -11.35 17.90
N GLN A 369 -13.37 -11.77 17.04
CA GLN A 369 -14.15 -13.00 17.22
C GLN A 369 -13.78 -13.97 16.09
N GLU A 370 -13.43 -15.19 16.46
CA GLU A 370 -13.18 -16.25 15.48
C GLU A 370 -14.50 -16.75 14.90
N VAL A 371 -14.62 -16.70 13.58
CA VAL A 371 -15.80 -17.16 12.85
C VAL A 371 -15.71 -18.68 12.70
N LYS A 372 -16.64 -19.41 13.33
CA LYS A 372 -16.64 -20.88 13.27
C LYS A 372 -17.69 -21.44 12.30
N ASN A 373 -18.84 -20.81 12.19
CA ASN A 373 -19.97 -21.26 11.38
C ASN A 373 -20.74 -20.06 10.82
N GLY A 374 -21.42 -20.24 9.70
CA GLY A 374 -22.32 -19.24 9.14
C GLY A 374 -22.91 -19.70 7.81
N SER A 375 -24.13 -19.24 7.52
CA SER A 375 -24.76 -19.39 6.22
C SER A 375 -24.67 -18.04 5.49
N TRP A 376 -23.89 -17.96 4.43
CA TRP A 376 -23.66 -16.74 3.67
C TRP A 376 -24.12 -16.87 2.22
N CYS A 377 -24.72 -15.80 1.70
CA CYS A 377 -25.23 -15.78 0.33
C CYS A 377 -24.09 -15.70 -0.69
N ARG A 378 -23.80 -16.83 -1.36
CA ARG A 378 -22.77 -16.90 -2.43
C ARG A 378 -23.11 -16.05 -3.66
N PHE A 379 -24.36 -15.68 -3.85
CA PHE A 379 -24.79 -14.84 -4.97
C PHE A 379 -24.09 -13.47 -4.98
N MET A 380 -23.67 -12.96 -3.81
CA MET A 380 -22.93 -11.71 -3.71
C MET A 380 -21.57 -11.72 -4.43
N ARG A 381 -20.99 -12.89 -4.73
CA ARG A 381 -19.76 -13.00 -5.53
C ARG A 381 -19.92 -12.53 -6.97
N LEU A 382 -21.13 -12.66 -7.53
CA LEU A 382 -21.43 -12.23 -8.90
C LEU A 382 -21.47 -10.71 -9.02
N PHE A 383 -21.98 -10.02 -8.00
CA PHE A 383 -22.10 -8.55 -8.01
C PHE A 383 -20.75 -7.85 -8.03
N TYR A 384 -19.75 -8.34 -7.31
CA TYR A 384 -18.46 -7.66 -7.25
C TYR A 384 -17.62 -7.82 -8.52
N ARG A 385 -17.85 -8.87 -9.31
CA ARG A 385 -17.19 -9.03 -10.62
C ARG A 385 -17.75 -8.08 -11.68
N MET A 386 -18.91 -7.48 -11.41
CA MET A 386 -19.57 -6.51 -12.30
C MET A 386 -19.29 -5.05 -11.91
N LEU A 387 -18.77 -4.78 -10.71
CA LEU A 387 -18.33 -3.48 -10.19
C LEU A 387 -16.82 -3.31 -10.34
#